data_e0e9dda5b56255db1d26cf0a0c8b8656
#
_entry.id   e0e9dda5b56255db1d26cf0a0c8b8656
#
_cell.length_a   1.000
_cell.length_b   1.000
_cell.length_c   1.000
_cell.angle_alpha   90.00
_cell.angle_beta   90.00
_cell.angle_gamma   90.00
#
_symmetry.space_group_name_H-M   'P 1'
#
loop_
_entity.id
_entity.type
_entity.pdbx_description
1 polymer ?
#
loop_
_entity_poly.entity_id
_entity_poly.type
_entity_poly.pdbx_seq_one_letter_code
_entity_poly.pdbx_strand_id
1 'polypeptide(L)'
;MYPSDTSKKPGGSEEVLVEVKARCAEADTERLRRRVLDIGSKYVGTFHQIDTYFDSPRGYLKLRETEDRPSMLIYYDREKTAEPKESSVLIVEVPNPSDLKKLLKISLGVRSVVEKSRRIFHFKGTEIHLDLVKSLGTFIELERLTKKEPNALRKSRRAVILLMKELGINEGDLVKDSYSNLLRM
;
A
#
# COMPACT_ATOMS: atom_id res chain seq x y z
N MET A 1 4.37 -9.55 4.28
CA MET A 1 4.53 -10.70 3.38
C MET A 1 3.28 -10.73 2.54
N TYR A 2 3.33 -10.20 1.31
CA TYR A 2 2.30 -10.62 0.36
C TYR A 2 2.30 -12.14 0.41
N PRO A 3 1.16 -12.80 0.55
CA PRO A 3 1.15 -14.25 0.65
C PRO A 3 1.82 -14.81 -0.60
N SER A 4 2.94 -15.52 -0.39
CA SER A 4 3.67 -16.24 -1.43
C SER A 4 2.94 -17.53 -1.83
N ASP A 5 1.61 -17.54 -1.73
CA ASP A 5 0.80 -18.67 -2.17
C ASP A 5 0.07 -18.31 -3.47
N THR A 6 0.80 -18.44 -4.57
CA THR A 6 0.28 -18.34 -5.94
C THR A 6 -0.53 -19.58 -6.37
N SER A 7 -0.84 -20.50 -5.46
CA SER A 7 -1.60 -21.73 -5.77
C SER A 7 -3.14 -21.55 -5.77
N LYS A 8 -3.67 -20.36 -5.49
CA LYS A 8 -5.12 -20.11 -5.58
C LYS A 8 -5.56 -19.98 -7.03
N LYS A 9 -6.19 -21.03 -7.53
CA LYS A 9 -6.95 -21.07 -8.79
C LYS A 9 -7.95 -19.91 -8.89
N PRO A 10 -8.22 -19.36 -10.10
CA PRO A 10 -9.26 -18.37 -10.31
C PRO A 10 -10.64 -18.98 -9.99
N GLY A 11 -11.22 -18.61 -8.87
CA GLY A 11 -12.48 -19.11 -8.32
C GLY A 11 -12.72 -18.74 -6.87
N GLY A 12 -11.80 -18.00 -6.25
CA GLY A 12 -11.91 -17.51 -4.88
C GLY A 12 -12.68 -16.18 -4.81
N SER A 13 -13.40 -15.97 -3.72
CA SER A 13 -14.05 -14.71 -3.36
C SER A 13 -13.15 -13.51 -3.67
N GLU A 14 -13.68 -12.49 -4.39
CA GLU A 14 -12.95 -11.25 -4.67
C GLU A 14 -12.38 -10.68 -3.37
N GLU A 15 -11.07 -10.47 -3.34
CA GLU A 15 -10.39 -9.85 -2.21
C GLU A 15 -10.33 -8.34 -2.41
N VAL A 16 -10.51 -7.62 -1.32
CA VAL A 16 -10.51 -6.16 -1.26
C VAL A 16 -9.50 -5.72 -0.22
N LEU A 17 -8.74 -4.71 -0.56
CA LEU A 17 -7.85 -4.04 0.37
C LEU A 17 -8.59 -2.90 1.07
N VAL A 18 -8.65 -2.96 2.40
CA VAL A 18 -9.11 -1.85 3.25
C VAL A 18 -7.88 -1.11 3.76
N GLU A 19 -7.74 0.15 3.37
CA GLU A 19 -6.54 0.93 3.68
C GLU A 19 -6.84 2.33 4.23
N VAL A 20 -5.98 2.84 5.07
CA VAL A 20 -5.83 4.25 5.40
C VAL A 20 -4.38 4.68 5.22
N LYS A 21 -4.18 5.93 4.85
CA LYS A 21 -2.88 6.57 4.77
C LYS A 21 -2.93 7.88 5.55
N ALA A 22 -1.91 8.15 6.34
CA ALA A 22 -1.76 9.42 7.02
C ALA A 22 -0.34 9.98 6.84
N ARG A 23 -0.23 11.29 6.86
CA ARG A 23 1.06 11.97 6.90
C ARG A 23 1.61 11.92 8.33
N CYS A 24 2.90 11.72 8.45
CA CYS A 24 3.60 11.74 9.73
C CYS A 24 4.71 12.80 9.67
N ALA A 25 4.86 13.61 10.71
CA ALA A 25 6.02 14.48 10.81
C ALA A 25 7.29 13.62 10.96
N GLU A 26 8.38 14.01 10.30
CA GLU A 26 9.63 13.24 10.32
C GLU A 26 10.15 13.06 11.76
N ALA A 27 10.04 14.11 12.59
CA ALA A 27 10.39 14.08 14.01
C ALA A 27 9.59 13.06 14.83
N ASP A 28 8.38 12.70 14.39
CA ASP A 28 7.50 11.76 15.09
C ASP A 28 7.68 10.31 14.63
N THR A 29 8.46 10.05 13.58
CA THR A 29 8.58 8.72 12.96
C THR A 29 9.07 7.66 13.95
N GLU A 30 10.09 7.96 14.74
CA GLU A 30 10.62 7.00 15.71
C GLU A 30 9.69 6.80 16.91
N ARG A 31 8.95 7.84 17.31
CA ARG A 31 7.90 7.71 18.33
C ARG A 31 6.77 6.80 17.83
N LEU A 32 6.35 6.99 16.58
CA LEU A 32 5.33 6.17 15.95
C LEU A 32 5.81 4.71 15.77
N ARG A 33 7.06 4.51 15.36
CA ARG A 33 7.66 3.17 15.28
C ARG A 33 7.66 2.44 16.63
N ARG A 34 8.00 3.14 17.72
CA ARG A 34 7.94 2.56 19.08
C ARG A 34 6.50 2.15 19.42
N ARG A 35 5.51 3.02 19.20
CA ARG A 35 4.10 2.68 19.42
C ARG A 35 3.66 1.46 18.62
N VAL A 36 4.07 1.37 17.34
CA VAL A 36 3.79 0.20 16.50
C VAL A 36 4.37 -1.08 17.12
N LEU A 37 5.56 -1.03 17.72
CA LEU A 37 6.14 -2.19 18.41
C LEU A 37 5.45 -2.46 19.76
N ASP A 38 5.12 -1.43 20.52
CA ASP A 38 4.53 -1.52 21.86
C ASP A 38 3.14 -2.19 21.85
N ILE A 39 2.38 -2.06 20.76
CA ILE A 39 1.11 -2.79 20.58
C ILE A 39 1.32 -4.30 20.29
N GLY A 40 2.56 -4.77 20.21
CA GLY A 40 2.91 -6.16 19.94
C GLY A 40 2.94 -6.52 18.45
N SER A 41 3.19 -5.56 17.57
CA SER A 41 3.37 -5.84 16.15
C SER A 41 4.70 -6.55 15.87
N LYS A 42 4.71 -7.41 14.84
CA LYS A 42 5.91 -8.10 14.39
C LYS A 42 6.57 -7.33 13.26
N TYR A 43 7.81 -6.89 13.46
CA TYR A 43 8.61 -6.28 12.38
C TYR A 43 8.99 -7.33 11.33
N VAL A 44 8.79 -7.00 10.06
CA VAL A 44 9.05 -7.88 8.90
C VAL A 44 10.35 -7.51 8.21
N GLY A 45 10.61 -6.21 8.03
CA GLY A 45 11.81 -5.73 7.34
C GLY A 45 11.65 -4.30 6.85
N THR A 46 12.77 -3.76 6.34
CA THR A 46 12.82 -2.49 5.60
C THR A 46 13.18 -2.79 4.15
N PHE A 47 12.42 -2.23 3.22
CA PHE A 47 12.56 -2.50 1.79
C PHE A 47 12.65 -1.18 1.02
N HIS A 48 13.63 -1.10 0.13
CA HIS A 48 13.66 -0.05 -0.89
C HIS A 48 12.74 -0.44 -2.03
N GLN A 49 11.82 0.44 -2.40
CA GLN A 49 10.81 0.19 -3.43
C GLN A 49 10.75 1.33 -4.44
N ILE A 50 10.67 0.97 -5.72
CA ILE A 50 10.40 1.88 -6.81
C ILE A 50 9.09 1.46 -7.47
N ASP A 51 8.07 2.30 -7.35
CA ASP A 51 6.78 2.12 -8.00
C ASP A 51 6.73 3.01 -9.26
N THR A 52 6.83 2.42 -10.46
CA THR A 52 6.63 3.13 -11.72
C THR A 52 5.16 3.07 -12.10
N TYR A 53 4.46 4.20 -12.06
CA TYR A 53 3.07 4.33 -12.46
C TYR A 53 2.96 4.63 -13.94
N PHE A 54 2.00 3.99 -14.62
CA PHE A 54 1.71 4.19 -16.02
C PHE A 54 0.36 4.89 -16.22
N ASP A 55 0.20 5.56 -17.37
CA ASP A 55 -1.06 6.21 -17.70
C ASP A 55 -2.08 5.15 -18.15
N SER A 56 -2.87 4.70 -17.18
CA SER A 56 -3.98 3.78 -17.41
C SER A 56 -5.29 4.54 -17.62
N PRO A 57 -6.14 4.18 -18.59
CA PRO A 57 -7.43 4.83 -18.83
C PRO A 57 -8.41 4.63 -17.66
N ARG A 58 -8.23 3.59 -16.86
CA ARG A 58 -9.02 3.31 -15.64
C ARG A 58 -8.11 2.85 -14.53
N GLY A 59 -8.42 3.26 -13.28
CA GLY A 59 -7.67 2.85 -12.10
C GLY A 59 -6.21 3.27 -12.12
N TYR A 60 -5.41 2.53 -11.41
CA TYR A 60 -3.96 2.76 -11.28
C TYR A 60 -3.21 1.49 -11.66
N LEU A 61 -2.28 1.61 -12.60
CA LEU A 61 -1.37 0.54 -12.98
C LEU A 61 0.04 0.93 -12.61
N LYS A 62 0.74 0.06 -11.88
CA LYS A 62 2.14 0.29 -11.52
C LYS A 62 2.97 -0.99 -11.56
N LEU A 63 4.21 -0.86 -11.96
CA LEU A 63 5.25 -1.86 -11.73
C LEU A 63 5.99 -1.49 -10.44
N ARG A 64 5.99 -2.40 -9.46
CA ARG A 64 6.77 -2.31 -8.23
C ARG A 64 8.03 -3.14 -8.37
N GLU A 65 9.16 -2.48 -8.25
CA GLU A 65 10.47 -3.10 -8.11
C GLU A 65 10.89 -2.97 -6.64
N THR A 66 11.22 -4.09 -6.01
CA THR A 66 11.65 -4.14 -4.60
C THR A 66 13.00 -4.83 -4.55
N GLU A 67 13.96 -4.24 -3.85
CA GLU A 67 15.29 -4.83 -3.68
C GLU A 67 15.17 -6.22 -3.03
N ASP A 68 15.89 -7.20 -3.59
CA ASP A 68 15.92 -8.60 -3.15
C ASP A 68 14.55 -9.32 -3.11
N ARG A 69 13.59 -8.86 -3.90
CA ARG A 69 12.27 -9.47 -4.00
C ARG A 69 11.75 -9.49 -5.45
N PRO A 70 10.84 -10.42 -5.77
CA PRO A 70 10.17 -10.42 -7.06
C PRO A 70 9.49 -9.07 -7.34
N SER A 71 9.59 -8.62 -8.60
CA SER A 71 8.86 -7.45 -9.07
C SER A 71 7.40 -7.78 -9.31
N MET A 72 6.51 -6.81 -9.06
CA MET A 72 5.07 -6.99 -9.13
C MET A 72 4.44 -5.97 -10.07
N LEU A 73 3.60 -6.43 -10.99
CA LEU A 73 2.66 -5.58 -11.71
C LEU A 73 1.37 -5.51 -10.88
N ILE A 74 0.97 -4.31 -10.51
CA ILE A 74 -0.15 -4.07 -9.60
C ILE A 74 -1.14 -3.16 -10.29
N TYR A 75 -2.37 -3.63 -10.45
CA TYR A 75 -3.52 -2.81 -10.84
C TYR A 75 -4.46 -2.67 -9.65
N TYR A 76 -4.96 -1.46 -9.40
CA TYR A 76 -6.00 -1.22 -8.42
C TYR A 76 -6.93 -0.11 -8.86
N ASP A 77 -8.19 -0.24 -8.49
CA ASP A 77 -9.20 0.78 -8.65
C ASP A 77 -9.83 1.10 -7.30
N ARG A 78 -9.99 2.39 -7.00
CA ARG A 78 -10.46 2.85 -5.70
C ARG A 78 -11.20 4.17 -5.76
N GLU A 79 -12.14 4.35 -4.86
CA GLU A 79 -12.78 5.63 -4.63
C GLU A 79 -11.84 6.63 -3.93
N LYS A 80 -11.99 7.92 -4.25
CA LYS A 80 -11.23 9.02 -3.63
C LYS A 80 -11.94 9.47 -2.34
N THR A 81 -11.82 8.70 -1.26
CA THR A 81 -12.37 9.05 0.05
C THR A 81 -11.25 9.21 1.08
N ALA A 82 -11.51 9.94 2.20
CA ALA A 82 -10.59 10.06 3.33
C ALA A 82 -10.80 8.94 4.37
N GLU A 83 -11.94 8.24 4.32
CA GLU A 83 -12.25 7.09 5.15
C GLU A 83 -11.42 5.86 4.72
N PRO A 84 -11.40 4.78 5.52
CA PRO A 84 -10.79 3.53 5.09
C PRO A 84 -11.31 3.14 3.71
N LYS A 85 -10.40 3.16 2.71
CA LYS A 85 -10.70 2.93 1.30
C LYS A 85 -10.82 1.45 1.03
N GLU A 86 -11.72 1.10 0.15
CA GLU A 86 -11.80 -0.23 -0.44
C GLU A 86 -11.20 -0.17 -1.84
N SER A 87 -10.27 -1.08 -2.12
CA SER A 87 -9.61 -1.18 -3.43
C SER A 87 -9.68 -2.61 -3.92
N SER A 88 -10.25 -2.82 -5.10
CA SER A 88 -10.05 -4.07 -5.83
C SER A 88 -8.61 -4.08 -6.36
N VAL A 89 -7.84 -5.09 -6.02
CA VAL A 89 -6.41 -5.18 -6.35
C VAL A 89 -6.14 -6.45 -7.14
N LEU A 90 -5.41 -6.32 -8.25
CA LEU A 90 -4.85 -7.43 -9.01
C LEU A 90 -3.33 -7.33 -8.95
N ILE A 91 -2.66 -8.42 -8.60
CA ILE A 91 -1.21 -8.47 -8.46
C ILE A 91 -0.69 -9.65 -9.26
N VAL A 92 0.32 -9.38 -10.10
CA VAL A 92 0.99 -10.39 -10.92
C VAL A 92 2.50 -10.26 -10.71
N GLU A 93 3.15 -11.38 -10.40
CA GLU A 93 4.62 -11.43 -10.35
C GLU A 93 5.21 -11.28 -11.75
N VAL A 94 6.28 -10.50 -11.86
CA VAL A 94 6.93 -10.17 -13.13
C VAL A 94 8.36 -10.69 -13.14
N PRO A 95 8.64 -11.80 -13.86
CA PRO A 95 9.99 -12.37 -13.93
C PRO A 95 11.00 -11.47 -14.66
N ASN A 96 10.55 -10.71 -15.66
CA ASN A 96 11.37 -9.76 -16.41
C ASN A 96 10.82 -8.33 -16.32
N PRO A 97 11.10 -7.59 -15.22
CA PRO A 97 10.57 -6.26 -15.02
C PRO A 97 11.12 -5.23 -16.01
N SER A 98 12.34 -5.39 -16.48
CA SER A 98 13.00 -4.46 -17.40
C SER A 98 12.27 -4.34 -18.73
N ASP A 99 11.97 -5.47 -19.36
CA ASP A 99 11.31 -5.49 -20.67
C ASP A 99 9.83 -5.09 -20.53
N LEU A 100 9.14 -5.55 -19.49
CA LEU A 100 7.78 -5.11 -19.22
C LEU A 100 7.71 -3.60 -18.99
N LYS A 101 8.65 -3.04 -18.23
CA LYS A 101 8.74 -1.59 -18.00
C LYS A 101 8.91 -0.80 -19.30
N LYS A 102 9.81 -1.27 -20.20
CA LYS A 102 9.98 -0.68 -21.53
C LYS A 102 8.69 -0.72 -22.33
N LEU A 103 8.06 -1.89 -22.41
CA LEU A 103 6.82 -2.10 -23.14
C LEU A 103 5.72 -1.15 -22.64
N LEU A 104 5.49 -1.11 -21.32
CA LEU A 104 4.46 -0.24 -20.73
C LEU A 104 4.79 1.25 -20.88
N LYS A 105 6.05 1.63 -20.81
CA LYS A 105 6.48 3.01 -21.06
C LYS A 105 6.18 3.46 -22.50
N ILE A 106 6.42 2.59 -23.48
CA ILE A 106 6.17 2.91 -24.90
C ILE A 106 4.66 2.94 -25.18
N SER A 107 3.90 1.99 -24.64
CA SER A 107 2.48 1.81 -24.96
C SER A 107 1.55 2.74 -24.19
N LEU A 108 1.87 3.05 -22.92
CA LEU A 108 1.00 3.81 -22.02
C LEU A 108 1.59 5.16 -21.59
N GLY A 109 2.91 5.32 -21.64
CA GLY A 109 3.60 6.44 -21.01
C GLY A 109 3.82 6.22 -19.51
N VAL A 110 4.66 7.06 -18.91
CA VAL A 110 4.95 7.05 -17.46
C VAL A 110 4.27 8.24 -16.81
N ARG A 111 3.36 7.95 -15.88
CA ARG A 111 2.63 8.95 -15.10
C ARG A 111 3.50 9.59 -14.02
N SER A 112 4.20 8.76 -13.25
CA SER A 112 5.12 9.18 -12.18
C SER A 112 5.95 8.00 -11.70
N VAL A 113 7.06 8.30 -11.01
CA VAL A 113 7.88 7.31 -10.33
C VAL A 113 7.92 7.67 -8.84
N VAL A 114 7.55 6.72 -8.00
CA VAL A 114 7.53 6.85 -6.53
C VAL A 114 8.66 5.99 -5.99
N GLU A 115 9.67 6.61 -5.41
CA GLU A 115 10.77 5.95 -4.73
C GLU A 115 10.58 6.09 -3.22
N LYS A 116 10.70 4.98 -2.48
CA LYS A 116 10.50 4.99 -1.03
C LYS A 116 11.28 3.91 -0.30
N SER A 117 11.57 4.19 0.96
CA SER A 117 11.96 3.18 1.95
C SER A 117 10.74 2.83 2.80
N ARG A 118 10.35 1.55 2.79
CA ARG A 118 9.16 1.04 3.50
C ARG A 118 9.56 0.10 4.62
N ARG A 119 9.22 0.44 5.85
CA ARG A 119 9.29 -0.48 7.01
C ARG A 119 7.94 -1.17 7.17
N ILE A 120 7.93 -2.51 7.18
CA ILE A 120 6.70 -3.32 7.26
C ILE A 120 6.61 -3.97 8.63
N PHE A 121 5.41 -3.90 9.21
CA PHE A 121 5.03 -4.59 10.45
C PHE A 121 3.70 -5.30 10.26
N HIS A 122 3.50 -6.41 10.98
CA HIS A 122 2.24 -7.16 11.00
C HIS A 122 1.60 -7.09 12.38
N PHE A 123 0.32 -6.76 12.43
CA PHE A 123 -0.47 -6.76 13.66
C PHE A 123 -1.89 -7.26 13.40
N LYS A 124 -2.24 -8.42 14.00
CA LYS A 124 -3.60 -9.01 13.95
C LYS A 124 -4.24 -9.01 12.55
N GLY A 125 -3.47 -9.39 11.54
CA GLY A 125 -3.91 -9.47 10.14
C GLY A 125 -4.01 -8.11 9.42
N THR A 126 -3.42 -7.05 9.98
CA THR A 126 -3.22 -5.74 9.34
C THR A 126 -1.73 -5.55 9.11
N GLU A 127 -1.36 -5.11 7.91
CA GLU A 127 -0.01 -4.61 7.64
C GLU A 127 0.06 -3.13 8.02
N ILE A 128 1.14 -2.76 8.69
CA ILE A 128 1.46 -1.39 9.05
C ILE A 128 2.72 -1.02 8.29
N HIS A 129 2.65 0.02 7.48
CA HIS A 129 3.79 0.50 6.71
C HIS A 129 4.22 1.88 7.23
N LEU A 130 5.50 2.03 7.55
CA LEU A 130 6.12 3.34 7.74
C LEU A 130 6.97 3.63 6.52
N ASP A 131 6.50 4.59 5.71
CA ASP A 131 7.10 4.95 4.42
C ASP A 131 7.85 6.28 4.54
N LEU A 132 9.12 6.28 4.15
CA LEU A 132 9.84 7.49 3.79
C LEU A 132 9.82 7.60 2.27
N VAL A 133 9.01 8.52 1.76
CA VAL A 133 8.81 8.72 0.32
C VAL A 133 9.62 9.91 -0.15
N LYS A 134 10.47 9.69 -1.13
CA LYS A 134 11.33 10.72 -1.74
C LYS A 134 10.49 11.90 -2.22
N SER A 135 10.87 13.10 -1.85
CA SER A 135 10.19 14.37 -2.17
C SER A 135 8.81 14.57 -1.53
N LEU A 136 8.27 13.61 -0.77
CA LEU A 136 6.98 13.76 -0.11
C LEU A 136 7.06 13.72 1.43
N GLY A 137 8.13 13.12 1.99
CA GLY A 137 8.31 12.95 3.43
C GLY A 137 7.74 11.63 3.94
N THR A 138 7.34 11.60 5.21
CA THR A 138 6.99 10.38 5.93
C THR A 138 5.48 10.16 6.02
N PHE A 139 5.08 8.89 5.89
CA PHE A 139 3.69 8.45 5.95
C PHE A 139 3.57 7.16 6.76
N ILE A 140 2.38 6.93 7.30
CA ILE A 140 1.94 5.62 7.77
C ILE A 140 0.77 5.14 6.92
N GLU A 141 0.80 3.85 6.52
CA GLU A 141 -0.32 3.17 5.88
C GLU A 141 -0.72 1.98 6.76
N LEU A 142 -2.03 1.78 6.92
CA LEU A 142 -2.62 0.59 7.53
C LEU A 142 -3.40 -0.13 6.45
N GLU A 143 -2.99 -1.36 6.13
CA GLU A 143 -3.56 -2.14 5.05
C GLU A 143 -4.08 -3.49 5.57
N ARG A 144 -5.33 -3.82 5.23
CA ARG A 144 -5.94 -5.09 5.59
C ARG A 144 -6.64 -5.72 4.41
N LEU A 145 -6.13 -6.87 3.97
CA LEU A 145 -6.76 -7.67 2.93
C LEU A 145 -7.95 -8.42 3.52
N THR A 146 -9.08 -8.41 2.83
CA THR A 146 -10.32 -9.04 3.27
C THR A 146 -11.17 -9.51 2.11
N LYS A 147 -12.13 -10.39 2.36
CA LYS A 147 -13.12 -10.80 1.37
C LYS A 147 -14.12 -9.67 1.09
N LYS A 148 -14.59 -9.57 -0.14
CA LYS A 148 -15.63 -8.61 -0.56
C LYS A 148 -17.02 -9.05 -0.05
N GLU A 149 -17.14 -9.30 1.22
CA GLU A 149 -18.36 -9.66 1.92
C GLU A 149 -18.74 -8.55 2.91
N PRO A 150 -20.00 -8.09 3.00
CA PRO A 150 -20.38 -6.95 3.85
C PRO A 150 -19.90 -7.07 5.31
N ASN A 151 -20.02 -8.27 5.89
CA ASN A 151 -19.59 -8.53 7.27
C ASN A 151 -18.07 -8.49 7.43
N ALA A 152 -17.32 -9.03 6.47
CA ALA A 152 -15.86 -9.04 6.47
C ALA A 152 -15.32 -7.62 6.28
N LEU A 153 -15.87 -6.85 5.35
CA LEU A 153 -15.55 -5.45 5.11
C LEU A 153 -15.78 -4.59 6.35
N ARG A 154 -16.96 -4.72 7.00
CA ARG A 154 -17.28 -3.99 8.22
C ARG A 154 -16.31 -4.31 9.37
N LYS A 155 -15.96 -5.58 9.56
CA LYS A 155 -14.95 -6.01 10.56
C LYS A 155 -13.58 -5.42 10.25
N SER A 156 -13.16 -5.43 8.99
CA SER A 156 -11.86 -4.94 8.56
C SER A 156 -11.76 -3.42 8.68
N ARG A 157 -12.78 -2.68 8.26
CA ARG A 157 -12.86 -1.21 8.47
C ARG A 157 -12.76 -0.87 9.96
N ARG A 158 -13.54 -1.56 10.82
CA ARG A 158 -13.49 -1.34 12.27
C ARG A 158 -12.10 -1.62 12.85
N ALA A 159 -11.44 -2.69 12.40
CA ALA A 159 -10.09 -3.05 12.86
C ALA A 159 -9.07 -1.97 12.48
N VAL A 160 -9.11 -1.45 11.25
CA VAL A 160 -8.24 -0.37 10.77
C VAL A 160 -8.49 0.92 11.56
N ILE A 161 -9.75 1.30 11.79
CA ILE A 161 -10.11 2.51 12.57
C ILE A 161 -9.63 2.40 14.03
N LEU A 162 -9.83 1.25 14.66
CA LEU A 162 -9.36 1.02 16.04
C LEU A 162 -7.84 1.10 16.13
N LEU A 163 -7.13 0.49 15.18
CA LEU A 163 -5.68 0.54 15.13
C LEU A 163 -5.16 1.95 14.87
N MET A 164 -5.82 2.72 13.99
CA MET A 164 -5.53 4.13 13.77
C MET A 164 -5.57 4.93 15.08
N LYS A 165 -6.64 4.74 15.88
CA LYS A 165 -6.80 5.39 17.19
C LYS A 165 -5.75 4.96 18.20
N GLU A 166 -5.45 3.66 18.27
CA GLU A 166 -4.42 3.08 19.16
C GLU A 166 -3.03 3.65 18.85
N LEU A 167 -2.71 3.87 17.58
CA LEU A 167 -1.46 4.48 17.14
C LEU A 167 -1.45 6.02 17.27
N GLY A 168 -2.59 6.64 17.61
CA GLY A 168 -2.71 8.09 17.76
C GLY A 168 -2.64 8.85 16.43
N ILE A 169 -3.13 8.23 15.35
CA ILE A 169 -3.26 8.86 14.04
C ILE A 169 -4.55 9.68 14.03
N ASN A 170 -4.45 10.96 13.75
CA ASN A 170 -5.61 11.86 13.71
C ASN A 170 -6.28 11.86 12.34
N GLU A 171 -7.58 12.11 12.30
CA GLU A 171 -8.33 12.22 11.04
C GLU A 171 -7.83 13.36 10.16
N GLY A 172 -7.33 14.44 10.76
CA GLY A 172 -6.75 15.58 10.04
C GLY A 172 -5.44 15.24 9.28
N ASP A 173 -4.75 14.17 9.67
CA ASP A 173 -3.51 13.74 9.03
C ASP A 173 -3.77 12.78 7.85
N LEU A 174 -5.04 12.37 7.64
CA LEU A 174 -5.40 11.41 6.60
C LEU A 174 -5.20 11.98 5.19
N VAL A 175 -4.61 11.15 4.34
CA VAL A 175 -4.31 11.50 2.94
C VAL A 175 -5.20 10.72 1.99
N LYS A 176 -5.97 11.45 1.17
CA LYS A 176 -6.89 10.86 0.17
C LYS A 176 -6.15 10.34 -1.06
N ASP A 177 -5.05 10.96 -1.41
CA ASP A 177 -4.37 10.73 -2.67
C ASP A 177 -3.31 9.64 -2.62
N SER A 178 -3.02 9.04 -3.77
CA SER A 178 -1.88 8.17 -3.96
C SER A 178 -0.59 8.98 -3.94
N TYR A 179 0.55 8.34 -3.62
CA TYR A 179 1.85 9.00 -3.77
C TYR A 179 2.08 9.51 -5.19
N SER A 180 1.62 8.75 -6.19
CA SER A 180 1.66 9.16 -7.61
C SER A 180 0.92 10.48 -7.87
N ASN A 181 -0.23 10.71 -7.24
CA ASN A 181 -0.97 11.96 -7.37
C ASN A 181 -0.29 13.10 -6.61
N LEU A 182 0.20 12.83 -5.38
CA LEU A 182 0.89 13.83 -4.56
C LEU A 182 2.17 14.37 -5.20
N LEU A 183 2.90 13.56 -5.98
CA LEU A 183 4.09 13.99 -6.71
C LEU A 183 3.77 14.89 -7.92
N ARG A 184 2.50 15.02 -8.31
CA ARG A 184 2.05 15.80 -9.46
C ARG A 184 1.33 17.10 -9.06
N MET A 185 1.16 17.32 -7.76
CA MET A 185 0.58 18.55 -7.19
C MET A 185 1.68 19.57 -6.96
#